data_d58de477846d9be723a0b89ef667550a
#
_entry.id   d58de477846d9be723a0b89ef667550a
#
_cell.length_a   1.000
_cell.length_b   1.000
_cell.length_c   1.000
_cell.angle_alpha   90.00
_cell.angle_beta   90.00
_cell.angle_gamma   90.00
#
_symmetry.space_group_name_H-M   'P 1'
#
loop_
_entity.id
_entity.type
_entity.pdbx_description
1 polymer ?
#
loop_
_entity_poly.entity_id
_entity_poly.type
_entity_poly.pdbx_seq_one_letter_code
_entity_poly.pdbx_strand_id
1 'polypeptide(L)'
;QELADQYAEFPLTTDLSKLTEKEKQMLPLLIEAADQMEAIYWQTAYGDKEQLFEGITDPALLKYLSINYGPWDRLDANRPFLETAGPKPLGANFYPQDMTKSEFEALQDPRKNDWYSIVRRDDKGALKVIPYHEAYPEQIRKAASLLKQAAQLAEDEGLRNYLTLRSEALLTDDYLKSDLAWMDMKDNTLDIVIGPIETYEDALFGYKASHSGQILVKDKDWSKKLSLYAQYLPKLQENLPVPAAYKKEKANANPDMNAYDVIYYAGDCNAGSKNIAINLPNDPRVHAAKGSRKLQLKNSMQAKFDKMVVPIARLVIDPEQQKHIRFDA
;
A
#
# COMPACT_ATOMS: atom_id res chain seq x y z
N GLN A 1 -15.35 -17.99 -12.54
CA GLN A 1 -14.15 -18.03 -13.38
C GLN A 1 -14.03 -16.74 -14.21
N GLU A 2 -15.02 -16.35 -14.99
CA GLU A 2 -14.99 -15.16 -15.88
C GLU A 2 -14.58 -13.87 -15.14
N LEU A 3 -15.13 -13.62 -13.97
CA LEU A 3 -14.72 -12.47 -13.14
C LEU A 3 -13.28 -12.55 -12.66
N ALA A 4 -12.80 -13.73 -12.28
CA ALA A 4 -11.41 -13.92 -11.86
C ALA A 4 -10.41 -13.72 -13.01
N ASP A 5 -10.82 -14.05 -14.25
CA ASP A 5 -9.99 -13.93 -15.46
C ASP A 5 -9.85 -12.48 -15.94
N GLN A 6 -10.59 -11.53 -15.37
CA GLN A 6 -10.36 -10.10 -15.59
C GLN A 6 -9.04 -9.61 -14.98
N TYR A 7 -8.49 -10.35 -14.02
CA TYR A 7 -7.20 -10.07 -13.41
C TYR A 7 -6.10 -10.89 -14.10
N ALA A 8 -5.18 -10.20 -14.78
CA ALA A 8 -4.03 -10.85 -15.38
C ALA A 8 -3.02 -11.27 -14.30
N GLU A 9 -2.63 -12.54 -14.29
CA GLU A 9 -1.53 -13.02 -13.45
C GLU A 9 -0.19 -12.62 -14.05
N PHE A 10 0.70 -12.16 -13.20
CA PHE A 10 2.06 -11.80 -13.58
C PHE A 10 3.04 -12.15 -12.45
N PRO A 11 4.11 -12.94 -12.73
CA PRO A 11 5.14 -13.22 -11.75
C PRO A 11 5.99 -11.97 -11.50
N LEU A 12 5.99 -11.46 -10.27
CA LEU A 12 6.88 -10.38 -9.87
C LEU A 12 8.23 -10.96 -9.48
N THR A 13 9.25 -10.68 -10.27
CA THR A 13 10.61 -11.17 -10.07
C THR A 13 11.59 -10.02 -10.00
N THR A 14 12.72 -10.25 -9.33
CA THR A 14 13.86 -9.35 -9.30
C THR A 14 15.15 -10.15 -9.28
N ASP A 15 16.25 -9.49 -9.57
CA ASP A 15 17.60 -10.06 -9.45
C ASP A 15 18.06 -10.00 -7.99
N LEU A 16 17.90 -11.11 -7.27
CA LEU A 16 18.34 -11.24 -5.87
C LEU A 16 19.87 -11.28 -5.71
N SER A 17 20.66 -11.35 -6.80
CA SER A 17 22.12 -11.24 -6.70
C SER A 17 22.59 -9.85 -6.26
N LYS A 18 21.73 -8.85 -6.36
CA LYS A 18 21.95 -7.49 -5.85
C LYS A 18 21.90 -7.38 -4.33
N LEU A 19 21.33 -8.38 -3.66
CA LEU A 19 21.22 -8.43 -2.20
C LEU A 19 22.42 -9.15 -1.59
N THR A 20 22.88 -8.65 -0.45
CA THR A 20 23.87 -9.37 0.39
C THR A 20 23.24 -10.63 0.97
N GLU A 21 24.08 -11.54 1.48
CA GLU A 21 23.56 -12.77 2.13
C GLU A 21 22.73 -12.45 3.39
N LYS A 22 23.05 -11.36 4.10
CA LYS A 22 22.25 -10.92 5.23
C LYS A 22 20.91 -10.32 4.80
N GLU A 23 20.89 -9.51 3.75
CA GLU A 23 19.64 -9.00 3.16
C GLU A 23 18.74 -10.13 2.68
N LYS A 24 19.30 -11.20 2.07
CA LYS A 24 18.52 -12.41 1.72
C LYS A 24 17.96 -13.10 2.96
N GLN A 25 18.70 -13.16 4.06
CA GLN A 25 18.20 -13.72 5.33
C GLN A 25 17.10 -12.84 5.97
N MET A 26 17.05 -11.54 5.65
CA MET A 26 15.99 -10.66 6.12
C MET A 26 14.66 -10.94 5.39
N LEU A 27 14.67 -11.40 4.13
CA LEU A 27 13.46 -11.55 3.32
C LEU A 27 12.36 -12.39 4.00
N PRO A 28 12.61 -13.59 4.52
CA PRO A 28 11.58 -14.37 5.19
C PRO A 28 11.01 -13.66 6.43
N LEU A 29 11.82 -12.93 7.18
CA LEU A 29 11.35 -12.17 8.34
C LEU A 29 10.43 -10.99 7.92
N LEU A 30 10.80 -10.30 6.85
CA LEU A 30 10.02 -9.18 6.31
C LEU A 30 8.72 -9.66 5.67
N ILE A 31 8.73 -10.80 4.97
CA ILE A 31 7.52 -11.43 4.41
C ILE A 31 6.57 -11.82 5.54
N GLU A 32 7.07 -12.50 6.57
CA GLU A 32 6.24 -12.91 7.71
C GLU A 32 5.69 -11.70 8.49
N ALA A 33 6.44 -10.58 8.56
CA ALA A 33 5.96 -9.33 9.13
C ALA A 33 4.84 -8.71 8.26
N ALA A 34 4.99 -8.73 6.95
CA ALA A 34 3.97 -8.27 6.00
C ALA A 34 2.70 -9.14 6.07
N ASP A 35 2.82 -10.46 6.30
CA ASP A 35 1.69 -11.36 6.49
C ASP A 35 0.84 -10.99 7.72
N GLN A 36 1.44 -10.35 8.74
CA GLN A 36 0.65 -9.84 9.86
C GLN A 36 -0.23 -8.64 9.42
N MET A 37 0.26 -7.82 8.50
CA MET A 37 -0.54 -6.72 7.91
C MET A 37 -1.68 -7.28 7.05
N GLU A 38 -1.42 -8.37 6.31
CA GLU A 38 -2.43 -9.11 5.57
C GLU A 38 -3.56 -9.59 6.48
N ALA A 39 -3.21 -10.20 7.63
CA ALA A 39 -4.19 -10.71 8.59
C ALA A 39 -5.03 -9.58 9.21
N ILE A 40 -4.43 -8.42 9.51
CA ILE A 40 -5.16 -7.26 10.02
C ILE A 40 -6.07 -6.67 8.92
N TYR A 41 -5.57 -6.58 7.69
CA TYR A 41 -6.34 -6.02 6.60
C TYR A 41 -7.60 -6.84 6.30
N TRP A 42 -7.54 -8.18 6.33
CA TRP A 42 -8.74 -9.02 6.24
C TRP A 42 -9.78 -8.66 7.29
N GLN A 43 -9.35 -8.42 8.55
CA GLN A 43 -10.25 -8.04 9.63
C GLN A 43 -10.88 -6.66 9.40
N THR A 44 -10.14 -5.71 8.82
CA THR A 44 -10.64 -4.35 8.56
C THR A 44 -11.45 -4.24 7.27
N ALA A 45 -11.11 -4.99 6.21
CA ALA A 45 -11.81 -4.94 4.93
C ALA A 45 -13.13 -5.72 4.95
N TYR A 46 -13.16 -6.87 5.63
CA TYR A 46 -14.31 -7.76 5.67
C TYR A 46 -14.70 -8.18 7.10
N GLY A 47 -13.76 -8.77 7.83
CA GLY A 47 -13.98 -9.38 9.13
C GLY A 47 -13.36 -10.76 9.21
N ASP A 48 -14.19 -11.79 9.42
CA ASP A 48 -13.75 -13.17 9.56
C ASP A 48 -13.59 -13.85 8.19
N LYS A 49 -12.32 -13.96 7.77
CA LYS A 49 -11.93 -14.62 6.51
C LYS A 49 -12.31 -16.10 6.51
N GLU A 50 -12.06 -16.79 7.63
CA GLU A 50 -12.28 -18.24 7.72
C GLU A 50 -13.78 -18.56 7.58
N GLN A 51 -14.61 -17.79 8.25
CA GLN A 51 -16.07 -17.89 8.11
C GLN A 51 -16.52 -17.62 6.66
N LEU A 52 -15.94 -16.63 5.98
CA LEU A 52 -16.29 -16.33 4.57
C LEU A 52 -15.94 -17.50 3.65
N PHE A 53 -14.83 -18.17 3.88
CA PHE A 53 -14.35 -19.28 3.05
C PHE A 53 -14.97 -20.63 3.39
N GLU A 54 -15.66 -20.73 4.53
CA GLU A 54 -16.26 -21.98 4.99
C GLU A 54 -17.25 -22.56 3.99
N GLY A 55 -17.08 -23.81 3.63
CA GLY A 55 -17.96 -24.53 2.71
C GLY A 55 -17.80 -24.17 1.22
N ILE A 56 -16.94 -23.22 0.87
CA ILE A 56 -16.64 -22.86 -0.53
C ILE A 56 -15.61 -23.84 -1.09
N THR A 57 -15.99 -24.59 -2.12
CA THR A 57 -15.13 -25.57 -2.80
C THR A 57 -14.71 -25.16 -4.19
N ASP A 58 -15.33 -24.10 -4.78
CA ASP A 58 -14.97 -23.58 -6.09
C ASP A 58 -13.66 -22.77 -6.02
N PRO A 59 -12.56 -23.23 -6.66
CA PRO A 59 -11.29 -22.55 -6.63
C PRO A 59 -11.33 -21.15 -7.28
N ALA A 60 -12.18 -20.94 -8.28
CA ALA A 60 -12.32 -19.65 -8.96
C ALA A 60 -12.98 -18.62 -8.02
N LEU A 61 -13.99 -19.06 -7.26
CA LEU A 61 -14.62 -18.21 -6.27
C LEU A 61 -13.68 -17.88 -5.11
N LEU A 62 -12.95 -18.86 -4.58
CA LEU A 62 -11.93 -18.64 -3.53
C LEU A 62 -10.85 -17.65 -3.99
N LYS A 63 -10.37 -17.80 -5.23
CA LYS A 63 -9.42 -16.87 -5.85
C LYS A 63 -10.00 -15.46 -5.92
N TYR A 64 -11.24 -15.33 -6.39
CA TYR A 64 -11.87 -14.03 -6.58
C TYR A 64 -12.17 -13.31 -5.25
N LEU A 65 -12.62 -14.05 -4.24
CA LEU A 65 -12.75 -13.56 -2.86
C LEU A 65 -11.41 -13.07 -2.30
N SER A 66 -10.34 -13.83 -2.55
CA SER A 66 -8.98 -13.47 -2.09
C SER A 66 -8.47 -12.19 -2.76
N ILE A 67 -8.69 -12.03 -4.07
CA ILE A 67 -8.29 -10.81 -4.81
C ILE A 67 -9.02 -9.58 -4.25
N ASN A 68 -10.32 -9.72 -3.95
CA ASN A 68 -11.18 -8.60 -3.55
C ASN A 68 -11.20 -8.36 -2.03
N TYR A 69 -10.64 -9.26 -1.21
CA TYR A 69 -10.74 -9.24 0.26
C TYR A 69 -12.18 -9.14 0.77
N GLY A 70 -13.03 -9.95 0.17
CA GLY A 70 -14.45 -9.98 0.49
C GLY A 70 -15.31 -10.25 -0.73
N PRO A 71 -16.64 -10.25 -0.57
CA PRO A 71 -17.58 -10.61 -1.62
C PRO A 71 -17.98 -9.44 -2.53
N TRP A 72 -17.15 -8.41 -2.66
CA TRP A 72 -17.43 -7.20 -3.42
C TRP A 72 -16.42 -6.97 -4.53
N ASP A 73 -16.89 -6.78 -5.76
CA ASP A 73 -16.07 -6.58 -6.93
C ASP A 73 -15.43 -5.18 -6.96
N ARG A 74 -14.13 -5.08 -6.70
CA ARG A 74 -13.38 -3.81 -6.71
C ARG A 74 -13.25 -3.19 -8.10
N LEU A 75 -13.47 -3.94 -9.18
CA LEU A 75 -13.51 -3.42 -10.55
C LEU A 75 -14.88 -2.89 -10.94
N ASP A 76 -15.95 -3.26 -10.21
CA ASP A 76 -17.32 -2.86 -10.51
C ASP A 76 -17.97 -2.17 -9.29
N ALA A 77 -17.38 -1.06 -8.84
CA ALA A 77 -17.91 -0.20 -7.77
C ALA A 77 -18.31 -0.95 -6.49
N ASN A 78 -17.57 -1.99 -6.13
CA ASN A 78 -17.85 -2.88 -4.99
C ASN A 78 -19.24 -3.56 -5.08
N ARG A 79 -19.71 -3.90 -6.27
CA ARG A 79 -20.94 -4.70 -6.42
C ARG A 79 -20.75 -6.06 -5.75
N PRO A 80 -21.70 -6.52 -4.90
CA PRO A 80 -21.62 -7.85 -4.33
C PRO A 80 -21.76 -8.92 -5.43
N PHE A 81 -20.90 -9.94 -5.40
CA PHE A 81 -20.92 -11.09 -6.31
C PHE A 81 -21.34 -12.41 -5.64
N LEU A 82 -21.56 -12.38 -4.33
CA LEU A 82 -22.27 -13.45 -3.61
C LEU A 82 -23.69 -12.99 -3.31
N GLU A 83 -24.67 -13.85 -3.59
CA GLU A 83 -26.09 -13.57 -3.34
C GLU A 83 -26.39 -13.30 -1.85
N THR A 84 -25.59 -13.87 -0.96
CA THR A 84 -25.71 -13.69 0.50
C THR A 84 -25.10 -12.40 1.00
N ALA A 85 -24.31 -11.71 0.19
CA ALA A 85 -23.64 -10.47 0.58
C ALA A 85 -24.51 -9.26 0.31
N GLY A 86 -24.70 -8.42 1.32
CA GLY A 86 -25.28 -7.08 1.16
C GLY A 86 -24.28 -6.10 0.52
N PRO A 87 -24.67 -4.82 0.35
CA PRO A 87 -23.76 -3.76 -0.09
C PRO A 87 -22.54 -3.65 0.81
N LYS A 88 -21.39 -3.32 0.24
CA LYS A 88 -20.17 -3.10 1.03
C LYS A 88 -20.37 -1.91 1.98
N PRO A 89 -20.14 -2.06 3.29
CA PRO A 89 -20.21 -0.95 4.23
C PRO A 89 -19.20 0.14 3.85
N LEU A 90 -19.61 1.41 3.80
CA LEU A 90 -18.73 2.52 3.44
C LEU A 90 -17.49 2.64 4.36
N GLY A 91 -17.67 2.39 5.65
CA GLY A 91 -16.60 2.37 6.64
C GLY A 91 -15.88 1.02 6.74
N ALA A 92 -16.08 0.12 5.78
CA ALA A 92 -15.60 -1.26 5.86
C ALA A 92 -15.87 -1.86 7.26
N ASN A 93 -14.88 -2.46 7.91
CA ASN A 93 -15.01 -2.94 9.30
C ASN A 93 -14.21 -2.08 10.29
N PHE A 94 -13.93 -0.80 9.96
CA PHE A 94 -13.34 0.14 10.91
C PHE A 94 -14.33 0.64 11.97
N TYR A 95 -15.63 0.59 11.67
CA TYR A 95 -16.72 1.08 12.50
C TYR A 95 -17.78 -0.01 12.71
N PRO A 96 -18.61 0.08 13.80
CA PRO A 96 -19.78 -0.77 13.92
C PRO A 96 -20.73 -0.56 12.72
N GLN A 97 -21.25 -1.64 12.17
CA GLN A 97 -22.14 -1.56 10.98
C GLN A 97 -23.44 -0.79 11.24
N ASP A 98 -23.92 -0.80 12.49
CA ASP A 98 -25.12 -0.12 12.94
C ASP A 98 -24.87 1.34 13.36
N MET A 99 -23.60 1.82 13.30
CA MET A 99 -23.25 3.19 13.70
C MET A 99 -23.83 4.23 12.74
N THR A 100 -24.44 5.27 13.27
CA THR A 100 -24.85 6.45 12.52
C THR A 100 -23.75 7.52 12.50
N LYS A 101 -23.73 8.39 11.46
CA LYS A 101 -22.82 9.54 11.42
C LYS A 101 -23.03 10.48 12.60
N SER A 102 -24.29 10.75 12.97
CA SER A 102 -24.60 11.62 14.10
C SER A 102 -24.08 11.07 15.43
N GLU A 103 -24.14 9.75 15.63
CA GLU A 103 -23.59 9.09 16.81
C GLU A 103 -22.05 9.21 16.86
N PHE A 104 -21.39 9.03 15.74
CA PHE A 104 -19.94 9.24 15.64
C PHE A 104 -19.55 10.70 15.87
N GLU A 105 -20.30 11.66 15.31
CA GLU A 105 -20.06 13.08 15.53
C GLU A 105 -20.20 13.48 17.01
N ALA A 106 -21.17 12.88 17.71
CA ALA A 106 -21.41 13.11 19.13
C ALA A 106 -20.36 12.50 20.07
N LEU A 107 -19.56 11.54 19.57
CA LEU A 107 -18.50 10.88 20.35
C LEU A 107 -17.45 11.90 20.84
N GLN A 108 -17.21 11.94 22.15
CA GLN A 108 -16.29 12.89 22.80
C GLN A 108 -14.87 12.33 23.00
N ASP A 109 -14.41 11.41 22.15
CA ASP A 109 -13.02 10.95 22.16
C ASP A 109 -12.22 11.76 21.13
N PRO A 110 -11.13 12.47 21.52
CA PRO A 110 -10.32 13.27 20.62
C PRO A 110 -9.61 12.42 19.54
N ARG A 111 -9.45 11.10 19.77
CA ARG A 111 -8.82 10.16 18.83
C ARG A 111 -9.79 9.61 17.78
N LYS A 112 -11.08 9.96 17.84
CA LYS A 112 -12.06 9.41 16.88
C LYS A 112 -11.69 9.63 15.42
N ASN A 113 -11.00 10.71 15.11
CA ASN A 113 -10.57 11.08 13.75
C ASN A 113 -9.12 10.70 13.46
N ASP A 114 -8.42 10.03 14.37
CA ASP A 114 -7.05 9.60 14.10
C ASP A 114 -6.99 8.48 13.05
N TRP A 115 -5.82 8.29 12.46
CA TRP A 115 -5.61 7.32 11.38
C TRP A 115 -5.45 5.88 11.88
N TYR A 116 -5.09 5.69 13.15
CA TYR A 116 -4.54 4.45 13.67
C TYR A 116 -5.41 3.83 14.76
N SER A 117 -6.73 3.86 14.55
CA SER A 117 -7.70 3.28 15.47
C SER A 117 -8.92 2.73 14.76
N ILE A 118 -9.62 1.81 15.42
CA ILE A 118 -10.98 1.40 15.05
C ILE A 118 -11.99 1.90 16.06
N VAL A 119 -13.24 1.91 15.66
CA VAL A 119 -14.38 2.21 16.55
C VAL A 119 -15.17 0.93 16.78
N ARG A 120 -15.54 0.66 18.02
CA ARG A 120 -16.37 -0.50 18.40
C ARG A 120 -17.42 -0.05 19.43
N ARG A 121 -18.40 -0.91 19.69
CA ARG A 121 -19.28 -0.71 20.84
C ARG A 121 -18.69 -1.38 22.08
N ASP A 122 -18.80 -0.70 23.21
CA ASP A 122 -18.51 -1.29 24.51
C ASP A 122 -19.69 -2.18 24.99
N ASP A 123 -19.54 -2.78 26.17
CA ASP A 123 -20.56 -3.67 26.77
C ASP A 123 -21.90 -2.96 27.08
N LYS A 124 -21.92 -1.62 27.05
CA LYS A 124 -23.11 -0.78 27.25
C LYS A 124 -23.70 -0.28 25.93
N GLY A 125 -23.08 -0.65 24.79
CA GLY A 125 -23.48 -0.20 23.46
C GLY A 125 -22.94 1.19 23.07
N ALA A 126 -22.15 1.85 23.91
CA ALA A 126 -21.54 3.13 23.58
C ALA A 126 -20.33 2.96 22.65
N LEU A 127 -20.08 3.97 21.80
CA LEU A 127 -18.90 3.96 20.92
C LEU A 127 -17.61 4.15 21.73
N LYS A 128 -16.62 3.32 21.40
CA LYS A 128 -15.27 3.35 21.97
C LYS A 128 -14.23 3.33 20.84
N VAL A 129 -13.24 4.23 20.92
CA VAL A 129 -12.07 4.25 20.04
C VAL A 129 -11.00 3.31 20.60
N ILE A 130 -10.47 2.43 19.78
CA ILE A 130 -9.45 1.43 20.14
C ILE A 130 -8.26 1.62 19.22
N PRO A 131 -7.07 1.99 19.72
CA PRO A 131 -5.84 2.08 18.91
C PRO A 131 -5.48 0.75 18.26
N TYR A 132 -4.81 0.77 17.13
CA TYR A 132 -4.50 -0.47 16.38
C TYR A 132 -3.63 -1.45 17.17
N HIS A 133 -2.67 -0.97 17.94
CA HIS A 133 -1.83 -1.84 18.78
C HIS A 133 -2.61 -2.57 19.88
N GLU A 134 -3.75 -2.01 20.32
CA GLU A 134 -4.68 -2.67 21.26
C GLU A 134 -5.71 -3.54 20.53
N ALA A 135 -6.14 -3.13 19.33
CA ALA A 135 -7.15 -3.85 18.54
C ALA A 135 -6.61 -5.15 17.94
N TYR A 136 -5.33 -5.17 17.55
CA TYR A 136 -4.65 -6.28 16.87
C TYR A 136 -3.35 -6.69 17.56
N PRO A 137 -3.38 -6.98 18.88
CA PRO A 137 -2.16 -7.08 19.70
C PRO A 137 -1.25 -8.25 19.30
N GLU A 138 -1.80 -9.35 18.81
CA GLU A 138 -1.02 -10.52 18.41
C GLU A 138 -0.22 -10.26 17.14
N GLN A 139 -0.90 -9.80 16.09
CA GLN A 139 -0.30 -9.50 14.80
C GLN A 139 0.73 -8.37 14.92
N ILE A 140 0.39 -7.32 15.64
CA ILE A 140 1.27 -6.16 15.86
C ILE A 140 2.54 -6.56 16.62
N ARG A 141 2.43 -7.31 17.71
CA ARG A 141 3.62 -7.77 18.47
C ARG A 141 4.49 -8.70 17.63
N LYS A 142 3.87 -9.58 16.84
CA LYS A 142 4.61 -10.50 15.96
C LYS A 142 5.35 -9.72 14.87
N ALA A 143 4.69 -8.82 14.16
CA ALA A 143 5.32 -7.98 13.14
C ALA A 143 6.47 -7.14 13.74
N ALA A 144 6.25 -6.49 14.87
CA ALA A 144 7.28 -5.71 15.56
C ALA A 144 8.50 -6.55 15.93
N SER A 145 8.30 -7.76 16.45
CA SER A 145 9.40 -8.69 16.78
C SER A 145 10.21 -9.09 15.54
N LEU A 146 9.52 -9.39 14.42
CA LEU A 146 10.16 -9.78 13.16
C LEU A 146 10.97 -8.62 12.54
N LEU A 147 10.42 -7.40 12.57
CA LEU A 147 11.16 -6.21 12.11
C LEU A 147 12.41 -5.95 12.97
N LYS A 148 12.33 -6.18 14.29
CA LYS A 148 13.47 -6.04 15.19
C LYS A 148 14.55 -7.09 14.91
N GLN A 149 14.16 -8.32 14.58
CA GLN A 149 15.09 -9.37 14.16
C GLN A 149 15.73 -9.03 12.81
N ALA A 150 14.96 -8.56 11.84
CA ALA A 150 15.49 -8.10 10.56
C ALA A 150 16.46 -6.92 10.73
N ALA A 151 16.19 -5.98 11.64
CA ALA A 151 17.09 -4.88 11.96
C ALA A 151 18.48 -5.34 12.44
N GLN A 152 18.55 -6.47 13.16
CA GLN A 152 19.83 -7.03 13.62
C GLN A 152 20.68 -7.58 12.46
N LEU A 153 20.05 -8.00 11.37
CA LEU A 153 20.71 -8.49 10.16
C LEU A 153 21.11 -7.35 9.22
N ALA A 154 20.44 -6.20 9.29
CA ALA A 154 20.64 -5.10 8.38
C ALA A 154 22.08 -4.53 8.47
N GLU A 155 22.78 -4.50 7.35
CA GLU A 155 24.14 -3.95 7.22
C GLU A 155 24.09 -2.45 6.95
N ASP A 156 23.07 -1.98 6.21
CA ASP A 156 22.80 -0.56 6.04
C ASP A 156 22.26 0.05 7.35
N GLU A 157 22.92 1.09 7.83
CA GLU A 157 22.58 1.73 9.12
C GLU A 157 21.22 2.45 9.06
N GLY A 158 20.89 3.05 7.91
CA GLY A 158 19.59 3.69 7.69
C GLY A 158 18.45 2.68 7.76
N LEU A 159 18.60 1.54 7.08
CA LEU A 159 17.62 0.46 7.11
C LEU A 159 17.48 -0.13 8.52
N ARG A 160 18.60 -0.35 9.23
CA ARG A 160 18.57 -0.82 10.62
C ARG A 160 17.81 0.13 11.52
N ASN A 161 18.11 1.42 11.44
CA ASN A 161 17.44 2.44 12.22
C ASN A 161 15.95 2.52 11.92
N TYR A 162 15.58 2.53 10.63
CA TYR A 162 14.19 2.52 10.21
C TYR A 162 13.42 1.32 10.75
N LEU A 163 13.93 0.10 10.55
CA LEU A 163 13.27 -1.14 11.02
C LEU A 163 13.10 -1.15 12.55
N THR A 164 14.08 -0.66 13.28
CA THR A 164 14.00 -0.55 14.75
C THR A 164 12.88 0.42 15.16
N LEU A 165 12.88 1.62 14.60
CA LEU A 165 11.86 2.63 14.91
C LEU A 165 10.46 2.22 14.41
N ARG A 166 10.36 1.52 13.26
CA ARG A 166 9.09 1.00 12.76
C ARG A 166 8.54 -0.10 13.66
N SER A 167 9.41 -0.96 14.20
CA SER A 167 9.02 -1.95 15.21
C SER A 167 8.39 -1.30 16.45
N GLU A 168 8.96 -0.20 16.93
CA GLU A 168 8.43 0.58 18.06
C GLU A 168 7.12 1.30 17.70
N ALA A 169 7.07 1.87 16.48
CA ALA A 169 5.88 2.57 15.98
C ALA A 169 4.66 1.66 15.89
N LEU A 170 4.81 0.42 15.45
CA LEU A 170 3.72 -0.57 15.44
C LEU A 170 3.16 -0.82 16.85
N LEU A 171 4.00 -0.81 17.89
CA LEU A 171 3.58 -1.08 19.27
C LEU A 171 2.94 0.12 19.97
N THR A 172 3.02 1.31 19.39
CA THR A 172 2.58 2.58 20.03
C THR A 172 1.63 3.42 19.17
N ASP A 173 1.47 3.06 17.89
CA ASP A 173 0.79 3.85 16.86
C ASP A 173 1.39 5.25 16.64
N ASP A 174 2.62 5.52 17.09
CA ASP A 174 3.36 6.75 16.81
C ASP A 174 4.41 6.52 15.68
N TYR A 175 4.02 6.83 14.46
CA TYR A 175 4.82 6.55 13.26
C TYR A 175 5.79 7.67 12.87
N LEU A 176 5.68 8.88 13.46
CA LEU A 176 6.44 10.05 13.03
C LEU A 176 7.96 9.81 12.97
N LYS A 177 8.54 9.23 14.02
CA LYS A 177 9.99 8.99 14.08
C LYS A 177 10.45 7.98 13.03
N SER A 178 9.68 6.93 12.82
CA SER A 178 10.01 5.90 11.82
C SER A 178 9.84 6.43 10.40
N ASP A 179 8.86 7.28 10.14
CA ASP A 179 8.65 7.90 8.83
C ASP A 179 9.79 8.88 8.49
N LEU A 180 10.24 9.68 9.47
CA LEU A 180 11.42 10.54 9.32
C LEU A 180 12.69 9.73 9.05
N ALA A 181 12.89 8.61 9.74
CA ALA A 181 14.03 7.72 9.52
C ALA A 181 13.97 7.06 8.12
N TRP A 182 12.77 6.66 7.65
CA TRP A 182 12.59 6.16 6.30
C TRP A 182 12.94 7.20 5.24
N MET A 183 12.59 8.47 5.47
CA MET A 183 12.98 9.58 4.58
C MET A 183 14.50 9.81 4.55
N ASP A 184 15.22 9.50 5.62
CA ASP A 184 16.69 9.63 5.68
C ASP A 184 17.43 8.46 5.01
N MET A 185 16.80 7.32 4.89
CA MET A 185 17.37 6.11 4.30
C MET A 185 17.51 6.28 2.78
N LYS A 186 18.76 6.35 2.26
CA LYS A 186 19.03 6.67 0.84
C LYS A 186 19.76 5.56 0.10
N ASP A 187 20.67 4.86 0.76
CA ASP A 187 21.65 3.96 0.12
C ASP A 187 21.27 2.48 0.18
N ASN A 188 20.20 2.16 0.92
CA ASN A 188 19.64 0.81 1.06
C ASN A 188 19.33 0.18 -0.30
N THR A 189 19.56 -1.13 -0.41
CA THR A 189 19.12 -1.95 -1.56
C THR A 189 17.77 -2.60 -1.28
N LEU A 190 17.62 -3.21 -0.12
CA LEU A 190 16.37 -3.74 0.38
C LEU A 190 15.56 -2.65 1.08
N ASP A 191 14.27 -2.58 0.81
CA ASP A 191 13.34 -1.62 1.43
C ASP A 191 12.03 -2.32 1.78
N ILE A 192 11.31 -1.79 2.76
CA ILE A 192 9.97 -2.24 3.12
C ILE A 192 9.10 -1.05 3.51
N VAL A 193 7.88 -1.03 2.96
CA VAL A 193 6.79 -0.16 3.41
C VAL A 193 5.82 -1.03 4.20
N ILE A 194 5.65 -0.78 5.50
CA ILE A 194 4.85 -1.63 6.38
C ILE A 194 4.13 -0.82 7.46
N GLY A 195 2.87 -1.16 7.71
CA GLY A 195 1.99 -0.55 8.71
C GLY A 195 0.69 -0.03 8.12
N PRO A 196 -0.07 0.79 8.85
CA PRO A 196 -1.27 1.48 8.35
C PRO A 196 -0.84 2.65 7.44
N ILE A 197 -1.24 2.64 6.18
CA ILE A 197 -0.69 3.53 5.14
C ILE A 197 -1.78 4.42 4.50
N GLU A 198 -2.77 3.81 3.83
CA GLU A 198 -3.73 4.54 3.01
C GLU A 198 -5.14 4.47 3.60
N THR A 199 -5.95 5.51 3.39
CA THR A 199 -7.28 5.63 3.98
C THR A 199 -8.43 5.33 3.01
N TYR A 200 -8.15 4.83 1.82
CA TYR A 200 -9.16 4.60 0.77
C TYR A 200 -10.23 3.56 1.12
N GLU A 201 -9.88 2.58 1.95
CA GLU A 201 -10.83 1.55 2.39
C GLU A 201 -11.91 2.13 3.32
N ASP A 202 -11.60 3.20 4.07
CA ASP A 202 -12.58 3.99 4.82
C ASP A 202 -13.27 5.02 3.91
N ALA A 203 -14.20 4.55 3.10
CA ALA A 203 -15.01 5.41 2.24
C ALA A 203 -16.11 6.18 3.01
N LEU A 204 -16.28 5.95 4.32
CA LEU A 204 -17.27 6.65 5.15
C LEU A 204 -16.81 8.05 5.56
N PHE A 205 -15.58 8.17 6.07
CA PHE A 205 -15.00 9.41 6.54
C PHE A 205 -13.60 9.68 5.97
N GLY A 206 -12.90 8.67 5.49
CA GLY A 206 -11.51 8.78 5.05
C GLY A 206 -10.50 8.97 6.20
N TYR A 207 -10.83 8.58 7.41
CA TYR A 207 -9.97 8.77 8.58
C TYR A 207 -9.05 7.58 8.84
N LYS A 208 -9.51 6.34 8.62
CA LYS A 208 -8.83 5.14 9.10
C LYS A 208 -7.88 4.58 8.05
N ALA A 209 -6.61 4.42 8.44
CA ALA A 209 -5.59 3.88 7.55
C ALA A 209 -5.59 2.34 7.57
N SER A 210 -5.53 1.76 6.37
CA SER A 210 -5.45 0.31 6.17
C SER A 210 -4.02 -0.21 6.28
N HIS A 211 -3.87 -1.41 6.82
CA HIS A 211 -2.59 -2.07 6.95
C HIS A 211 -2.10 -2.63 5.61
N SER A 212 -0.84 -2.37 5.31
CA SER A 212 -0.13 -2.81 4.10
C SER A 212 1.28 -3.28 4.42
N GLY A 213 1.80 -4.17 3.57
CA GLY A 213 3.19 -4.57 3.58
C GLY A 213 3.70 -4.72 2.14
N GLN A 214 4.75 -3.98 1.76
CA GLN A 214 5.40 -4.10 0.46
C GLN A 214 6.90 -4.27 0.66
N ILE A 215 7.47 -5.34 0.07
CA ILE A 215 8.91 -5.58 0.10
C ILE A 215 9.49 -5.25 -1.27
N LEU A 216 10.53 -4.43 -1.27
CA LEU A 216 11.04 -3.74 -2.42
C LEU A 216 12.56 -3.95 -2.55
N VAL A 217 13.04 -4.14 -3.76
CA VAL A 217 14.46 -4.16 -4.09
C VAL A 217 14.77 -2.98 -5.00
N LYS A 218 15.65 -2.09 -4.56
CA LYS A 218 16.00 -0.86 -5.27
C LYS A 218 16.81 -1.17 -6.52
N ASP A 219 16.37 -0.65 -7.65
CA ASP A 219 17.14 -0.62 -8.88
C ASP A 219 17.97 0.67 -8.93
N LYS A 220 19.24 0.57 -8.50
CA LYS A 220 20.14 1.73 -8.41
C LYS A 220 20.47 2.33 -9.77
N ASP A 221 20.50 1.52 -10.83
CA ASP A 221 20.81 1.99 -12.19
C ASP A 221 19.62 2.78 -12.78
N TRP A 222 18.40 2.25 -12.64
CA TRP A 222 17.20 2.98 -13.03
C TRP A 222 16.97 4.21 -12.16
N SER A 223 17.23 4.14 -10.86
CA SER A 223 17.13 5.30 -9.96
C SER A 223 18.07 6.43 -10.40
N LYS A 224 19.30 6.09 -10.81
CA LYS A 224 20.25 7.06 -11.37
C LYS A 224 19.74 7.68 -12.68
N LYS A 225 19.12 6.90 -13.57
CA LYS A 225 18.49 7.42 -14.79
C LYS A 225 17.34 8.36 -14.46
N LEU A 226 16.46 8.00 -13.52
CA LEU A 226 15.36 8.86 -13.08
C LEU A 226 15.85 10.19 -12.51
N SER A 227 16.94 10.20 -11.74
CA SER A 227 17.51 11.44 -11.20
C SER A 227 18.00 12.39 -12.30
N LEU A 228 18.47 11.88 -13.44
CA LEU A 228 18.83 12.71 -14.60
C LEU A 228 17.60 13.36 -15.22
N TYR A 229 16.49 12.64 -15.35
CA TYR A 229 15.25 13.23 -15.89
C TYR A 229 14.58 14.19 -14.91
N ALA A 230 14.70 13.94 -13.61
CA ALA A 230 14.14 14.78 -12.56
C ALA A 230 14.66 16.24 -12.61
N GLN A 231 15.88 16.46 -13.10
CA GLN A 231 16.47 17.79 -13.28
C GLN A 231 15.67 18.67 -14.27
N TYR A 232 14.92 18.07 -15.17
CA TYR A 232 14.10 18.78 -16.13
C TYR A 232 12.69 19.13 -15.62
N LEU A 233 12.26 18.58 -14.48
CA LEU A 233 10.91 18.80 -13.94
C LEU A 233 10.58 20.29 -13.73
N PRO A 234 11.46 21.15 -13.20
CA PRO A 234 11.17 22.59 -13.09
C PRO A 234 10.87 23.23 -14.46
N LYS A 235 11.68 22.92 -15.47
CA LYS A 235 11.50 23.44 -16.83
C LYS A 235 10.21 22.91 -17.48
N LEU A 236 9.90 21.64 -17.26
CA LEU A 236 8.64 21.04 -17.74
C LEU A 236 7.44 21.71 -17.10
N GLN A 237 7.49 21.96 -15.78
CA GLN A 237 6.44 22.65 -15.03
C GLN A 237 6.20 24.08 -15.56
N GLU A 238 7.26 24.82 -15.82
CA GLU A 238 7.18 26.18 -16.39
C GLU A 238 6.54 26.19 -17.79
N ASN A 239 6.79 25.14 -18.58
CA ASN A 239 6.33 25.03 -19.96
C ASN A 239 5.01 24.26 -20.13
N LEU A 240 4.31 23.93 -19.04
CA LEU A 240 2.98 23.32 -19.15
C LEU A 240 2.05 24.21 -20.00
N PRO A 241 1.26 23.63 -20.94
CA PRO A 241 0.33 24.37 -21.80
C PRO A 241 -0.95 24.77 -21.05
N VAL A 242 -0.78 25.48 -19.93
CA VAL A 242 -1.88 25.94 -19.06
C VAL A 242 -1.70 27.41 -18.70
N PRO A 243 -2.77 28.17 -18.38
CA PRO A 243 -2.68 29.56 -17.94
C PRO A 243 -1.76 29.73 -16.72
N ALA A 244 -1.10 30.90 -16.64
CA ALA A 244 -0.10 31.21 -15.60
C ALA A 244 -0.65 31.06 -14.17
N ALA A 245 -1.95 31.24 -13.95
CA ALA A 245 -2.60 31.04 -12.66
C ALA A 245 -2.44 29.63 -12.10
N TYR A 246 -2.26 28.62 -12.96
CA TYR A 246 -2.07 27.21 -12.60
C TYR A 246 -0.60 26.78 -12.51
N LYS A 247 0.35 27.69 -12.74
CA LYS A 247 1.81 27.44 -12.69
C LYS A 247 2.46 27.96 -11.41
N LYS A 248 1.68 28.15 -10.34
CA LYS A 248 2.18 28.74 -9.08
C LYS A 248 3.10 27.81 -8.30
N GLU A 249 2.90 26.51 -8.46
CA GLU A 249 3.71 25.49 -7.78
C GLU A 249 5.06 25.34 -8.51
N LYS A 250 6.13 25.23 -7.72
CA LYS A 250 7.47 24.96 -8.23
C LYS A 250 7.79 23.49 -8.06
N ALA A 251 8.13 22.81 -9.14
CA ALA A 251 8.63 21.45 -9.05
C ALA A 251 9.97 21.43 -8.31
N ASN A 252 10.15 20.42 -7.43
CA ASN A 252 11.44 20.20 -6.79
C ASN A 252 12.44 19.70 -7.84
N ALA A 253 13.61 20.36 -7.91
CA ALA A 253 14.70 19.97 -8.82
C ALA A 253 15.37 18.63 -8.43
N ASN A 254 15.26 18.22 -7.18
CA ASN A 254 15.80 16.98 -6.66
C ASN A 254 14.70 16.17 -5.93
N PRO A 255 13.66 15.70 -6.63
CA PRO A 255 12.67 14.83 -6.02
C PRO A 255 13.36 13.52 -5.63
N ASP A 256 13.04 12.99 -4.44
CA ASP A 256 13.48 11.65 -4.03
C ASP A 256 12.66 10.62 -4.81
N MET A 257 13.07 10.39 -6.05
CA MET A 257 12.42 9.50 -7.01
C MET A 257 13.35 8.33 -7.33
N ASN A 258 12.94 7.14 -6.96
CA ASN A 258 13.71 5.92 -7.15
C ASN A 258 12.88 4.82 -7.82
N ALA A 259 13.56 3.92 -8.52
CA ALA A 259 12.97 2.73 -9.12
C ALA A 259 13.21 1.52 -8.21
N TYR A 260 12.18 0.69 -8.09
CA TYR A 260 12.22 -0.54 -7.31
C TYR A 260 11.55 -1.68 -8.07
N ASP A 261 12.01 -2.89 -7.82
CA ASP A 261 11.21 -4.09 -8.06
C ASP A 261 10.48 -4.44 -6.77
N VAL A 262 9.17 -4.61 -6.84
CA VAL A 262 8.40 -5.14 -5.73
C VAL A 262 8.40 -6.65 -5.81
N ILE A 263 8.65 -7.32 -4.68
CA ILE A 263 8.74 -8.77 -4.62
C ILE A 263 7.67 -9.40 -3.73
N TYR A 264 7.00 -8.59 -2.91
CA TYR A 264 5.90 -9.04 -2.08
C TYR A 264 4.89 -7.93 -1.80
N TYR A 265 3.62 -8.28 -1.84
CA TYR A 265 2.49 -7.43 -1.45
C TYR A 265 1.66 -8.14 -0.38
N ALA A 266 1.21 -7.41 0.63
CA ALA A 266 0.30 -7.88 1.67
C ALA A 266 -0.65 -6.77 2.13
N GLY A 267 -1.87 -7.12 2.47
CA GLY A 267 -2.89 -6.21 2.95
C GLY A 267 -3.45 -5.30 1.85
N ASP A 268 -3.76 -4.06 2.18
CA ASP A 268 -4.46 -3.12 1.29
C ASP A 268 -3.80 -2.97 -0.08
N CYS A 269 -2.49 -2.85 -0.13
CA CYS A 269 -1.74 -2.76 -1.39
C CYS A 269 -1.80 -4.04 -2.24
N ASN A 270 -2.23 -5.17 -1.67
CA ASN A 270 -2.46 -6.43 -2.37
C ASN A 270 -3.89 -6.55 -2.90
N ALA A 271 -4.83 -5.71 -2.47
CA ALA A 271 -6.23 -5.81 -2.84
C ALA A 271 -6.48 -5.37 -4.29
N GLY A 272 -7.18 -6.20 -5.05
CA GLY A 272 -7.52 -5.91 -6.43
C GLY A 272 -6.30 -5.69 -7.35
N SER A 273 -6.32 -4.60 -8.12
CA SER A 273 -5.21 -4.21 -9.00
C SER A 273 -4.03 -3.66 -8.22
N LYS A 274 -2.82 -4.18 -8.50
CA LYS A 274 -1.59 -3.72 -7.85
C LYS A 274 -1.24 -2.29 -8.26
N ASN A 275 -0.67 -1.53 -7.31
CA ASN A 275 -0.11 -0.20 -7.58
C ASN A 275 1.17 -0.28 -8.43
N ILE A 276 1.47 0.80 -9.14
CA ILE A 276 2.67 0.92 -9.98
C ILE A 276 3.66 1.94 -9.43
N ALA A 277 3.24 2.73 -8.46
CA ALA A 277 4.06 3.74 -7.80
C ALA A 277 3.51 4.03 -6.40
N ILE A 278 4.37 4.57 -5.56
CA ILE A 278 4.07 4.97 -4.18
C ILE A 278 4.61 6.39 -3.98
N ASN A 279 3.85 7.23 -3.29
CA ASN A 279 4.29 8.56 -2.86
C ASN A 279 4.01 8.71 -1.37
N LEU A 280 5.02 8.53 -0.54
CA LEU A 280 4.90 8.44 0.93
C LEU A 280 6.02 9.24 1.62
N PRO A 281 5.90 9.49 2.93
CA PRO A 281 4.76 9.20 3.83
C PRO A 281 3.56 10.13 3.58
N ASN A 282 2.40 9.78 4.15
CA ASN A 282 1.20 10.63 4.08
C ASN A 282 1.15 11.70 5.19
N ASP A 283 1.97 11.59 6.23
CA ASP A 283 1.97 12.50 7.36
C ASP A 283 2.43 13.92 6.95
N PRO A 284 1.58 14.97 7.11
CA PRO A 284 1.92 16.34 6.75
C PRO A 284 3.11 16.89 7.54
N ARG A 285 3.37 16.38 8.75
CA ARG A 285 4.54 16.77 9.56
C ARG A 285 5.85 16.30 8.91
N VAL A 286 5.83 15.11 8.31
CA VAL A 286 6.98 14.59 7.55
C VAL A 286 7.15 15.36 6.25
N HIS A 287 6.04 15.67 5.55
CA HIS A 287 6.08 16.51 4.35
C HIS A 287 6.70 17.87 4.62
N ALA A 288 6.31 18.52 5.72
CA ALA A 288 6.86 19.82 6.10
C ALA A 288 8.36 19.74 6.45
N ALA A 289 8.81 18.63 7.04
CA ALA A 289 10.20 18.47 7.48
C ALA A 289 11.13 17.98 6.35
N LYS A 290 10.67 17.04 5.51
CA LYS A 290 11.53 16.29 4.56
C LYS A 290 10.91 16.07 3.17
N GLY A 291 9.68 16.48 2.93
CA GLY A 291 8.95 16.20 1.70
C GLY A 291 8.43 14.77 1.62
N SER A 292 8.42 14.17 0.44
CA SER A 292 7.97 12.80 0.19
C SER A 292 8.93 12.05 -0.73
N ARG A 293 8.93 10.72 -0.63
CA ARG A 293 9.63 9.82 -1.54
C ARG A 293 8.67 9.26 -2.58
N LYS A 294 9.14 9.19 -3.82
CA LYS A 294 8.40 8.65 -4.96
C LYS A 294 9.09 7.37 -5.42
N LEU A 295 8.43 6.25 -5.18
CA LEU A 295 8.91 4.92 -5.57
C LEU A 295 8.19 4.48 -6.83
N GLN A 296 8.94 4.25 -7.91
CA GLN A 296 8.42 3.70 -9.15
C GLN A 296 8.60 2.18 -9.11
N LEU A 297 7.51 1.43 -9.13
CA LEU A 297 7.52 -0.03 -9.05
C LEU A 297 7.70 -0.62 -10.45
N LYS A 298 8.95 -0.70 -10.88
CA LYS A 298 9.36 -0.99 -12.26
C LYS A 298 8.73 -2.27 -12.82
N ASN A 299 8.85 -3.40 -12.10
CA ASN A 299 8.30 -4.67 -12.55
C ASN A 299 6.76 -4.69 -12.58
N SER A 300 6.10 -4.01 -11.65
CA SER A 300 4.64 -3.83 -11.67
C SER A 300 4.19 -2.93 -12.83
N MET A 301 4.94 -1.85 -13.11
CA MET A 301 4.71 -0.99 -14.28
C MET A 301 4.86 -1.79 -15.57
N GLN A 302 5.93 -2.58 -15.70
CA GLN A 302 6.16 -3.45 -16.86
C GLN A 302 5.00 -4.43 -17.05
N ALA A 303 4.55 -5.07 -15.98
CA ALA A 303 3.41 -5.99 -16.02
C ALA A 303 2.13 -5.31 -16.56
N LYS A 304 1.80 -4.11 -16.05
CA LYS A 304 0.65 -3.34 -16.54
C LYS A 304 0.84 -2.87 -17.98
N PHE A 305 2.04 -2.46 -18.34
CA PHE A 305 2.34 -2.08 -19.72
C PHE A 305 2.07 -3.24 -20.67
N ASP A 306 2.66 -4.41 -20.40
CA ASP A 306 2.55 -5.59 -21.27
C ASP A 306 1.13 -6.18 -21.32
N LYS A 307 0.43 -6.22 -20.18
CA LYS A 307 -0.86 -6.91 -20.06
C LYS A 307 -2.08 -6.01 -20.29
N MET A 308 -1.95 -4.71 -20.17
CA MET A 308 -3.05 -3.75 -20.31
C MET A 308 -2.78 -2.70 -21.41
N VAL A 309 -1.68 -1.95 -21.28
CA VAL A 309 -1.45 -0.78 -22.15
C VAL A 309 -1.21 -1.21 -23.59
N VAL A 310 -0.33 -2.17 -23.83
CA VAL A 310 -0.02 -2.66 -25.18
C VAL A 310 -1.23 -3.32 -25.84
N PRO A 311 -1.98 -4.24 -25.21
CA PRO A 311 -3.19 -4.78 -25.80
C PRO A 311 -4.25 -3.71 -26.16
N ILE A 312 -4.50 -2.76 -25.24
CA ILE A 312 -5.44 -1.67 -25.49
C ILE A 312 -4.96 -0.79 -26.64
N ALA A 313 -3.68 -0.41 -26.64
CA ALA A 313 -3.10 0.42 -27.70
C ALA A 313 -3.25 -0.26 -29.08
N ARG A 314 -3.03 -1.56 -29.15
CA ARG A 314 -3.22 -2.33 -30.40
C ARG A 314 -4.66 -2.40 -30.88
N LEU A 315 -5.64 -2.26 -29.99
CA LEU A 315 -7.06 -2.23 -30.34
C LEU A 315 -7.52 -0.85 -30.83
N VAL A 316 -6.97 0.24 -30.27
CA VAL A 316 -7.47 1.60 -30.52
C VAL A 316 -6.64 2.39 -31.52
N ILE A 317 -5.37 2.05 -31.70
CA ILE A 317 -4.47 2.73 -32.64
C ILE A 317 -4.60 2.10 -34.03
N ASP A 318 -4.75 2.97 -35.04
CA ASP A 318 -4.81 2.53 -36.44
C ASP A 318 -3.60 1.65 -36.82
N PRO A 319 -3.81 0.51 -37.54
CA PRO A 319 -2.72 -0.41 -37.91
C PRO A 319 -1.56 0.23 -38.65
N GLU A 320 -1.80 1.25 -39.47
CA GLU A 320 -0.71 1.98 -40.17
C GLU A 320 0.11 2.80 -39.17
N GLN A 321 -0.54 3.43 -38.20
CA GLN A 321 0.14 4.20 -37.14
C GLN A 321 0.95 3.28 -36.23
N GLN A 322 0.47 2.07 -35.93
CA GLN A 322 1.19 1.07 -35.11
C GLN A 322 2.58 0.74 -35.65
N LYS A 323 2.80 0.83 -36.97
CA LYS A 323 4.10 0.57 -37.60
C LYS A 323 5.18 1.59 -37.17
N HIS A 324 4.78 2.72 -36.67
CA HIS A 324 5.65 3.84 -36.25
C HIS A 324 5.80 3.97 -34.73
N ILE A 325 5.12 3.13 -33.97
CA ILE A 325 5.12 3.15 -32.51
C ILE A 325 5.91 1.95 -31.98
N ARG A 326 6.81 2.20 -31.03
CA ARG A 326 7.46 1.15 -30.27
C ARG A 326 6.57 0.78 -29.08
N PHE A 327 6.31 -0.51 -28.93
CA PHE A 327 5.60 -1.11 -27.81
C PHE A 327 6.58 -1.81 -26.85
N ASP A 328 7.70 -1.16 -26.57
CA ASP A 328 8.72 -1.56 -25.60
C ASP A 328 8.72 -0.56 -24.43
N ALA A 329 8.85 -1.08 -23.21
CA ALA A 329 8.90 -0.28 -21.98
C ALA A 329 10.29 0.26 -21.70
#